data_c6cb49556609aff594fccebe7b9062d1
#
_entry.id   c6cb49556609aff594fccebe7b9062d1
#
_cell.length_a   1.000
_cell.length_b   1.000
_cell.length_c   1.000
_cell.angle_alpha   90.00
_cell.angle_beta   90.00
_cell.angle_gamma   90.00
#
_symmetry.space_group_name_H-M   'P 1'
#
loop_
_entity.id
_entity.type
_entity.pdbx_description
1 polymer ?
#
loop_
_entity_poly.entity_id
_entity_poly.type
_entity_poly.pdbx_seq_one_letter_code
_entity_poly.pdbx_strand_id
1 'polypeptide(L)'
;NVTEITYQDLKGYMAYGKLVRKWKDRTYNSQLISIRSFFSFLYAEDMLPDNPAKKLKETKVEYRIGPTLQPEQREMVRCACADELELAICDMLYVTGIRVSELCGMNQSDVDFNRKTAIVYGKGRKERQVCLNGQVALHLWRYLQNRNDDNPALFVSPHGQCRRIGAQTVRNILKRIKERDEELADVKVTPHVFRRTVGTDMINKGAPAEIVKEVLG
;
A
#
# COMPACT_ATOMS: atom_id res chain seq x y z
N ASN A 1 4.65 -4.69 -36.39
CA ASN A 1 3.27 -5.18 -36.37
C ASN A 1 3.13 -6.28 -35.31
N VAL A 2 2.05 -6.24 -34.52
CA VAL A 2 1.83 -7.22 -33.44
C VAL A 2 1.66 -8.65 -33.97
N THR A 3 1.14 -8.79 -35.17
CA THR A 3 0.92 -10.08 -35.84
C THR A 3 2.21 -10.78 -36.28
N GLU A 4 3.33 -10.08 -36.31
CA GLU A 4 4.64 -10.60 -36.72
C GLU A 4 5.48 -11.07 -35.51
N ILE A 5 5.03 -10.75 -34.28
CA ILE A 5 5.77 -11.09 -33.06
C ILE A 5 5.71 -12.61 -32.84
N THR A 6 6.88 -13.21 -32.77
CA THR A 6 7.05 -14.65 -32.55
C THR A 6 7.35 -15.00 -31.11
N TYR A 7 7.25 -16.28 -30.77
CA TYR A 7 7.73 -16.80 -29.49
C TYR A 7 9.21 -16.45 -29.24
N GLN A 8 10.05 -16.49 -30.29
CA GLN A 8 11.48 -16.18 -30.15
C GLN A 8 11.72 -14.72 -29.79
N ASP A 9 10.95 -13.79 -30.35
CA ASP A 9 11.04 -12.36 -30.04
C ASP A 9 10.70 -12.11 -28.56
N LEU A 10 9.59 -12.72 -28.08
CA LEU A 10 9.18 -12.61 -26.69
C LEU A 10 10.19 -13.25 -25.74
N LYS A 11 10.74 -14.40 -26.10
CA LYS A 11 11.82 -15.07 -25.34
C LYS A 11 13.06 -14.19 -25.28
N GLY A 12 13.44 -13.57 -26.42
CA GLY A 12 14.55 -12.61 -26.50
C GLY A 12 14.33 -11.39 -25.59
N TYR A 13 13.13 -10.81 -25.62
CA TYR A 13 12.77 -9.70 -24.74
C TYR A 13 12.87 -10.06 -23.24
N MET A 14 12.37 -11.22 -22.86
CA MET A 14 12.44 -11.70 -21.48
C MET A 14 13.90 -11.99 -21.07
N ALA A 15 14.72 -12.54 -21.97
CA ALA A 15 16.17 -12.72 -21.74
C ALA A 15 16.89 -11.38 -21.60
N TYR A 16 16.61 -10.39 -22.45
CA TYR A 16 17.11 -9.02 -22.34
C TYR A 16 16.76 -8.41 -20.98
N GLY A 17 15.52 -8.60 -20.53
CA GLY A 17 15.08 -8.14 -19.21
C GLY A 17 15.92 -8.72 -18.07
N LYS A 18 16.26 -10.00 -18.14
CA LYS A 18 17.13 -10.67 -17.14
C LYS A 18 18.60 -10.25 -17.22
N LEU A 19 19.17 -10.34 -18.42
CA LEU A 19 20.62 -10.23 -18.62
C LEU A 19 21.09 -8.78 -18.66
N VAL A 20 20.36 -7.90 -19.36
CA VAL A 20 20.76 -6.51 -19.59
C VAL A 20 20.12 -5.56 -18.57
N ARG A 21 18.77 -5.63 -18.41
CA ARG A 21 18.02 -4.78 -17.48
C ARG A 21 18.11 -5.26 -16.03
N LYS A 22 18.67 -6.44 -15.77
CA LYS A 22 18.84 -7.07 -14.46
C LYS A 22 17.53 -7.14 -13.66
N TRP A 23 16.44 -7.49 -14.32
CA TRP A 23 15.15 -7.63 -13.64
C TRP A 23 15.21 -8.68 -12.53
N LYS A 24 14.67 -8.32 -11.36
CA LYS A 24 14.41 -9.28 -10.29
C LYS A 24 13.32 -10.25 -10.73
N ASP A 25 13.30 -11.46 -10.17
CA ASP A 25 12.34 -12.53 -10.55
C ASP A 25 10.88 -12.08 -10.48
N ARG A 26 10.53 -11.30 -9.46
CA ARG A 26 9.18 -10.73 -9.33
C ARG A 26 8.84 -9.76 -10.46
N THR A 27 9.78 -8.92 -10.88
CA THR A 27 9.61 -8.02 -12.03
C THR A 27 9.48 -8.80 -13.32
N TYR A 28 10.34 -9.82 -13.50
CA TYR A 28 10.27 -10.72 -14.65
C TYR A 28 8.89 -11.37 -14.77
N ASN A 29 8.39 -11.98 -13.69
CA ASN A 29 7.07 -12.61 -13.69
C ASN A 29 5.93 -11.61 -13.90
N SER A 30 6.03 -10.39 -13.40
CA SER A 30 5.06 -9.33 -13.67
C SER A 30 5.00 -8.98 -15.16
N GLN A 31 6.14 -8.79 -15.81
CA GLN A 31 6.21 -8.55 -17.26
C GLN A 31 5.65 -9.75 -18.05
N LEU A 32 6.02 -10.96 -17.65
CA LEU A 32 5.51 -12.18 -18.26
C LEU A 32 3.98 -12.28 -18.20
N ILE A 33 3.38 -11.99 -17.03
CA ILE A 33 1.93 -12.01 -16.84
C ILE A 33 1.26 -10.98 -17.77
N SER A 34 1.82 -9.77 -17.86
CA SER A 34 1.30 -8.72 -18.75
C SER A 34 1.35 -9.14 -20.22
N ILE A 35 2.48 -9.70 -20.66
CA ILE A 35 2.65 -10.20 -22.03
C ILE A 35 1.67 -11.34 -22.33
N ARG A 36 1.55 -12.31 -21.44
CA ARG A 36 0.62 -13.44 -21.60
C ARG A 36 -0.83 -12.95 -21.67
N SER A 37 -1.23 -12.03 -20.79
CA SER A 37 -2.58 -11.47 -20.78
C SER A 37 -2.90 -10.77 -22.10
N PHE A 38 -1.95 -9.97 -22.60
CA PHE A 38 -2.11 -9.24 -23.86
C PHE A 38 -2.26 -10.18 -25.06
N PHE A 39 -1.35 -11.14 -25.21
CA PHE A 39 -1.42 -12.08 -26.34
C PHE A 39 -2.58 -13.08 -26.22
N SER A 40 -2.99 -13.43 -25.00
CA SER A 40 -4.21 -14.23 -24.78
C SER A 40 -5.48 -13.47 -25.19
N PHE A 41 -5.54 -12.16 -24.90
CA PHE A 41 -6.63 -11.30 -25.37
C PHE A 41 -6.68 -11.24 -26.89
N LEU A 42 -5.56 -10.96 -27.56
CA LEU A 42 -5.52 -10.88 -29.04
C LEU A 42 -5.90 -12.22 -29.71
N TYR A 43 -5.51 -13.33 -29.11
CA TYR A 43 -5.88 -14.66 -29.60
C TYR A 43 -7.37 -14.95 -29.38
N ALA A 44 -7.93 -14.56 -28.25
CA ALA A 44 -9.35 -14.73 -27.95
C ALA A 44 -10.28 -13.87 -28.82
N GLU A 45 -9.78 -12.72 -29.32
CA GLU A 45 -10.48 -11.83 -30.25
C GLU A 45 -10.19 -12.18 -31.72
N ASP A 46 -9.66 -13.36 -32.02
CA ASP A 46 -9.31 -13.83 -33.38
C ASP A 46 -8.37 -12.89 -34.17
N MET A 47 -7.64 -12.01 -33.44
CA MET A 47 -6.67 -11.10 -34.05
C MET A 47 -5.33 -11.74 -34.36
N LEU A 48 -5.09 -12.95 -33.82
CA LEU A 48 -3.89 -13.74 -34.05
C LEU A 48 -4.25 -15.22 -34.31
N PRO A 49 -3.57 -15.87 -35.25
CA PRO A 49 -3.81 -17.28 -35.53
C PRO A 49 -3.29 -18.25 -34.43
N ASP A 50 -2.32 -17.80 -33.63
CA ASP A 50 -1.75 -18.53 -32.46
C ASP A 50 -1.26 -17.55 -31.43
N ASN A 51 -1.15 -18.00 -30.16
CA ASN A 51 -0.64 -17.21 -29.04
C ASN A 51 0.87 -17.46 -28.84
N PRO A 52 1.75 -16.52 -29.26
CA PRO A 52 3.20 -16.69 -29.13
C PRO A 52 3.70 -16.67 -27.68
N ALA A 53 2.90 -16.16 -26.74
CA ALA A 53 3.26 -16.11 -25.32
C ALA A 53 2.94 -17.39 -24.55
N LYS A 54 2.20 -18.34 -25.12
CA LYS A 54 1.69 -19.56 -24.46
C LYS A 54 2.78 -20.39 -23.80
N LYS A 55 3.95 -20.49 -24.46
CA LYS A 55 5.09 -21.35 -24.02
C LYS A 55 6.06 -20.63 -23.05
N LEU A 56 5.93 -19.33 -22.84
CA LEU A 56 6.78 -18.62 -21.88
C LEU A 56 6.55 -19.15 -20.46
N LYS A 57 7.59 -19.25 -19.65
CA LYS A 57 7.51 -19.82 -18.29
C LYS A 57 7.91 -18.81 -17.23
N GLU A 58 7.27 -18.90 -16.09
CA GLU A 58 7.62 -18.13 -14.90
C GLU A 58 8.94 -18.59 -14.29
N THR A 59 9.65 -17.67 -13.65
CA THR A 59 10.78 -18.00 -12.77
C THR A 59 10.27 -18.26 -11.36
N LYS A 60 10.92 -19.17 -10.65
CA LYS A 60 10.65 -19.38 -9.22
C LYS A 60 11.03 -18.11 -8.47
N VAL A 61 10.10 -17.57 -7.70
CA VAL A 61 10.34 -16.44 -6.82
C VAL A 61 10.50 -16.95 -5.39
N GLU A 62 11.64 -16.68 -4.78
CA GLU A 62 11.80 -16.92 -3.34
C GLU A 62 10.82 -16.03 -2.56
N TYR A 63 10.01 -16.65 -1.74
CA TYR A 63 9.15 -15.92 -0.82
C TYR A 63 9.99 -15.44 0.36
N ARG A 64 10.25 -14.14 0.42
CA ARG A 64 10.88 -13.52 1.58
C ARG A 64 9.84 -12.79 2.41
N ILE A 65 9.78 -13.10 3.69
CA ILE A 65 8.99 -12.34 4.65
C ILE A 65 9.57 -10.91 4.64
N GLY A 66 8.72 -9.96 4.32
CA GLY A 66 9.18 -8.56 4.29
C GLY A 66 9.28 -7.98 5.70
N PRO A 67 9.95 -6.82 5.88
CA PRO A 67 10.16 -6.21 7.18
C PRO A 67 8.85 -5.78 7.85
N THR A 68 8.86 -5.82 9.17
CA THR A 68 7.87 -5.23 10.08
C THR A 68 8.57 -4.21 10.97
N LEU A 69 7.82 -3.32 11.61
CA LEU A 69 8.34 -2.40 12.62
C LEU A 69 8.36 -3.07 13.98
N GLN A 70 9.49 -3.02 14.66
CA GLN A 70 9.59 -3.42 16.06
C GLN A 70 8.91 -2.38 16.96
N PRO A 71 8.52 -2.72 18.21
CA PRO A 71 7.87 -1.78 19.12
C PRO A 71 8.63 -0.46 19.28
N GLU A 72 9.94 -0.53 19.48
CA GLU A 72 10.83 0.62 19.65
C GLU A 72 10.84 1.50 18.39
N GLN A 73 10.92 0.87 17.20
CA GLN A 73 10.89 1.60 15.92
C GLN A 73 9.57 2.33 15.68
N ARG A 74 8.46 1.82 16.21
CA ARG A 74 7.16 2.50 16.12
C ARG A 74 7.15 3.78 16.96
N GLU A 75 7.69 3.73 18.18
CA GLU A 75 7.80 4.90 19.05
C GLU A 75 8.78 5.91 18.44
N MET A 76 9.92 5.48 17.88
CA MET A 76 10.82 6.37 17.13
C MET A 76 10.09 7.09 16.00
N VAL A 77 9.33 6.35 15.16
CA VAL A 77 8.53 6.96 14.09
C VAL A 77 7.54 8.00 14.63
N ARG A 78 6.89 7.72 15.76
CA ARG A 78 5.95 8.66 16.39
C ARG A 78 6.65 9.88 16.97
N CYS A 79 7.79 9.70 17.64
CA CYS A 79 8.60 10.80 18.18
C CYS A 79 9.16 11.69 17.07
N ALA A 80 9.44 11.14 15.90
CA ALA A 80 9.92 11.90 14.73
C ALA A 80 8.81 12.65 13.97
N CYS A 81 7.52 12.47 14.31
CA CYS A 81 6.43 13.24 13.75
C CYS A 81 6.49 14.70 14.22
N ALA A 82 6.31 15.64 13.29
CA ALA A 82 6.42 17.07 13.57
C ALA A 82 5.08 17.74 13.95
N ASP A 83 3.97 17.13 13.56
CA ASP A 83 2.63 17.73 13.74
C ASP A 83 1.54 16.65 13.90
N GLU A 84 0.33 17.09 14.22
CA GLU A 84 -0.83 16.21 14.43
C GLU A 84 -1.28 15.50 13.14
N LEU A 85 -1.02 16.06 11.95
CA LEU A 85 -1.29 15.37 10.68
C LEU A 85 -0.42 14.12 10.53
N GLU A 86 0.88 14.27 10.78
CA GLU A 86 1.84 13.15 10.68
C GLU A 86 1.54 12.08 11.73
N LEU A 87 1.25 12.48 12.97
CA LEU A 87 0.84 11.57 14.05
C LEU A 87 -0.45 10.83 13.71
N ALA A 88 -1.48 11.54 13.26
CA ALA A 88 -2.76 10.94 12.90
C ALA A 88 -2.61 9.95 11.74
N ILE A 89 -1.80 10.26 10.72
CA ILE A 89 -1.53 9.34 9.60
C ILE A 89 -0.81 8.08 10.09
N CYS A 90 0.26 8.23 10.88
CA CYS A 90 1.04 7.10 11.40
C CYS A 90 0.19 6.20 12.30
N ASP A 91 -0.56 6.80 13.24
CA ASP A 91 -1.39 6.07 14.17
C ASP A 91 -2.55 5.35 13.46
N MET A 92 -3.21 6.00 12.48
CA MET A 92 -4.22 5.34 11.63
C MET A 92 -3.65 4.13 10.89
N LEU A 93 -2.51 4.29 10.23
CA LEU A 93 -1.88 3.18 9.50
C LEU A 93 -1.48 2.04 10.43
N TYR A 94 -0.98 2.37 11.63
CA TYR A 94 -0.48 1.39 12.58
C TYR A 94 -1.60 0.65 13.32
N VAL A 95 -2.63 1.36 13.78
CA VAL A 95 -3.70 0.72 14.59
C VAL A 95 -4.66 -0.08 13.71
N THR A 96 -4.99 0.45 12.52
CA THR A 96 -6.02 -0.14 11.66
C THR A 96 -5.47 -1.04 10.56
N GLY A 97 -4.19 -0.88 10.19
CA GLY A 97 -3.58 -1.61 9.07
C GLY A 97 -4.23 -1.33 7.71
N ILE A 98 -4.99 -0.24 7.55
CA ILE A 98 -5.66 0.10 6.29
C ILE A 98 -4.68 0.34 5.14
N ARG A 99 -5.14 0.18 3.91
CA ARG A 99 -4.33 0.52 2.72
C ARG A 99 -4.18 2.04 2.60
N VAL A 100 -3.05 2.49 2.06
CA VAL A 100 -2.86 3.93 1.82
C VAL A 100 -3.96 4.53 0.93
N SER A 101 -4.48 3.78 -0.03
CA SER A 101 -5.60 4.22 -0.87
C SER A 101 -6.91 4.36 -0.09
N GLU A 102 -7.15 3.47 0.87
CA GLU A 102 -8.30 3.54 1.77
C GLU A 102 -8.18 4.77 2.67
N LEU A 103 -7.03 4.97 3.31
CA LEU A 103 -6.75 6.16 4.12
C LEU A 103 -6.98 7.46 3.33
N CYS A 104 -6.45 7.55 2.11
CA CYS A 104 -6.64 8.73 1.25
C CYS A 104 -8.10 8.93 0.82
N GLY A 105 -8.89 7.86 0.75
CA GLY A 105 -10.30 7.89 0.35
C GLY A 105 -11.26 8.34 1.46
N MET A 106 -10.84 8.29 2.71
CA MET A 106 -11.71 8.59 3.87
C MET A 106 -12.20 10.04 3.91
N ASN A 107 -13.42 10.22 4.38
CA ASN A 107 -14.02 11.49 4.73
C ASN A 107 -14.06 11.67 6.26
N GLN A 108 -14.26 12.90 6.72
CA GLN A 108 -14.47 13.17 8.14
C GLN A 108 -15.71 12.44 8.68
N SER A 109 -16.77 12.33 7.86
CA SER A 109 -18.02 11.63 8.19
C SER A 109 -17.87 10.11 8.35
N ASP A 110 -16.77 9.53 7.88
CA ASP A 110 -16.51 8.10 8.03
C ASP A 110 -15.99 7.73 9.41
N VAL A 111 -15.67 8.73 10.28
CA VAL A 111 -15.12 8.53 11.62
C VAL A 111 -16.18 8.79 12.69
N ASP A 112 -16.46 7.79 13.52
CA ASP A 112 -17.26 7.91 14.72
C ASP A 112 -16.34 8.00 15.96
N PHE A 113 -16.13 9.22 16.45
CA PHE A 113 -15.28 9.49 17.62
C PHE A 113 -15.86 8.92 18.93
N ASN A 114 -17.20 8.83 19.04
CA ASN A 114 -17.86 8.31 20.24
C ASN A 114 -17.66 6.81 20.35
N ARG A 115 -17.86 6.10 19.24
CA ARG A 115 -17.67 4.63 19.16
C ARG A 115 -16.20 4.24 18.94
N LYS A 116 -15.34 5.20 18.61
CA LYS A 116 -13.96 4.99 18.21
C LYS A 116 -13.84 3.96 17.08
N THR A 117 -14.60 4.20 16.02
CA THR A 117 -14.61 3.36 14.82
C THR A 117 -14.54 4.22 13.57
N ALA A 118 -14.13 3.63 12.47
CA ALA A 118 -14.20 4.28 11.17
C ALA A 118 -14.61 3.29 10.09
N ILE A 119 -15.29 3.79 9.05
CA ILE A 119 -15.66 3.01 7.87
C ILE A 119 -14.60 3.22 6.80
N VAL A 120 -14.11 2.13 6.20
CA VAL A 120 -13.16 2.19 5.09
C VAL A 120 -13.69 1.40 3.89
N TYR A 121 -13.43 1.91 2.70
CA TYR A 121 -13.89 1.35 1.43
C TYR A 121 -12.75 0.64 0.72
N GLY A 122 -12.84 -0.68 0.62
CA GLY A 122 -11.88 -1.54 -0.06
C GLY A 122 -12.12 -1.66 -1.57
N LYS A 123 -11.39 -2.58 -2.21
CA LYS A 123 -11.57 -2.90 -3.64
C LYS A 123 -13.01 -3.35 -3.92
N GLY A 124 -13.62 -2.78 -4.94
CA GLY A 124 -15.01 -3.06 -5.31
C GLY A 124 -16.05 -2.40 -4.38
N ARG A 125 -15.68 -1.31 -3.68
CA ARG A 125 -16.53 -0.58 -2.72
C ARG A 125 -17.06 -1.44 -1.56
N LYS A 126 -16.36 -2.51 -1.21
CA LYS A 126 -16.70 -3.27 -0.01
C LYS A 126 -16.33 -2.44 1.21
N GLU A 127 -17.34 -2.17 2.03
CA GLU A 127 -17.18 -1.48 3.30
C GLU A 127 -16.67 -2.44 4.36
N ARG A 128 -15.80 -1.94 5.24
CA ARG A 128 -15.51 -2.58 6.51
C ARG A 128 -15.30 -1.55 7.59
N GLN A 129 -15.70 -1.89 8.78
CA GLN A 129 -15.44 -1.10 9.97
C GLN A 129 -14.06 -1.44 10.52
N VAL A 130 -13.33 -0.40 10.95
CA VAL A 130 -12.06 -0.53 11.67
C VAL A 130 -12.19 0.13 13.05
N CYS A 131 -11.55 -0.47 14.05
CA CYS A 131 -11.52 0.08 15.41
C CYS A 131 -10.36 1.08 15.53
N LEU A 132 -10.63 2.18 16.20
CA LEU A 132 -9.65 3.18 16.60
C LEU A 132 -9.38 3.02 18.09
N ASN A 133 -8.12 3.19 18.50
CA ASN A 133 -7.82 3.33 19.92
C ASN A 133 -7.94 4.81 20.35
N GLY A 134 -7.85 5.06 21.66
CA GLY A 134 -7.96 6.42 22.20
C GLY A 134 -6.92 7.40 21.66
N GLN A 135 -5.75 6.91 21.32
CA GLN A 135 -4.63 7.67 20.79
C GLN A 135 -4.89 8.14 19.36
N VAL A 136 -5.34 7.24 18.47
CA VAL A 136 -5.77 7.61 17.11
C VAL A 136 -6.89 8.64 17.15
N ALA A 137 -7.91 8.41 17.99
CA ALA A 137 -9.03 9.34 18.13
C ALA A 137 -8.57 10.73 18.58
N LEU A 138 -7.63 10.81 19.54
CA LEU A 138 -7.08 12.06 20.04
C LEU A 138 -6.31 12.83 18.95
N HIS A 139 -5.38 12.17 18.25
CA HIS A 139 -4.57 12.84 17.22
C HIS A 139 -5.41 13.22 16.00
N LEU A 140 -6.36 12.39 15.59
CA LEU A 140 -7.34 12.76 14.55
C LEU A 140 -8.17 13.99 14.96
N TRP A 141 -8.68 13.99 16.20
CA TRP A 141 -9.47 15.11 16.69
C TRP A 141 -8.64 16.41 16.72
N ARG A 142 -7.42 16.38 17.27
CA ARG A 142 -6.51 17.53 17.30
C ARG A 142 -6.16 18.02 15.90
N TYR A 143 -5.87 17.10 14.98
CA TYR A 143 -5.61 17.43 13.60
C TYR A 143 -6.81 18.15 12.96
N LEU A 144 -8.04 17.62 13.15
CA LEU A 144 -9.26 18.23 12.60
C LEU A 144 -9.56 19.58 13.23
N GLN A 145 -9.30 19.79 14.54
CA GLN A 145 -9.47 21.10 15.19
C GLN A 145 -8.48 22.16 14.64
N ASN A 146 -7.32 21.74 14.20
CA ASN A 146 -6.31 22.64 13.64
C ASN A 146 -6.51 22.89 12.13
N ARG A 147 -7.50 22.27 11.50
CA ARG A 147 -7.84 22.52 10.10
C ARG A 147 -8.68 23.80 9.98
N ASN A 148 -8.36 24.57 8.93
CA ASN A 148 -9.09 25.78 8.57
C ASN A 148 -9.55 25.69 7.10
N ASP A 149 -10.33 24.66 6.78
CA ASP A 149 -10.89 24.41 5.47
C ASP A 149 -12.19 23.60 5.56
N ASP A 150 -13.02 23.66 4.50
CA ASP A 150 -14.32 22.97 4.43
C ASP A 150 -14.24 21.65 3.62
N ASN A 151 -13.04 21.13 3.34
CA ASN A 151 -12.89 19.92 2.55
C ASN A 151 -13.42 18.71 3.34
N PRO A 152 -14.33 17.89 2.78
CA PRO A 152 -14.90 16.73 3.47
C PRO A 152 -13.88 15.59 3.67
N ALA A 153 -12.73 15.61 2.97
CA ALA A 153 -11.71 14.58 3.15
C ALA A 153 -11.20 14.54 4.58
N LEU A 154 -10.99 13.33 5.12
CA LEU A 154 -10.39 13.16 6.45
C LEU A 154 -8.98 13.77 6.50
N PHE A 155 -8.17 13.51 5.48
CA PHE A 155 -6.83 14.06 5.37
C PHE A 155 -6.69 14.95 4.14
N VAL A 156 -6.09 16.12 4.32
CA VAL A 156 -5.80 17.07 3.25
C VAL A 156 -4.30 17.31 3.11
N SER A 157 -3.87 17.77 1.94
CA SER A 157 -2.47 18.11 1.70
C SER A 157 -2.05 19.27 2.61
N PRO A 158 -0.87 19.19 3.28
CA PRO A 158 -0.38 20.25 4.16
C PRO A 158 0.03 21.52 3.40
N HIS A 159 0.08 21.47 2.07
CA HIS A 159 0.50 22.58 1.24
C HIS A 159 -0.53 22.88 0.14
N GLY A 160 -0.75 24.15 -0.12
CA GLY A 160 -1.62 24.62 -1.19
C GLY A 160 -3.10 24.68 -0.80
N GLN A 161 -4.00 24.25 -1.68
CA GLN A 161 -5.46 24.45 -1.60
C GLN A 161 -6.19 23.45 -0.69
N CYS A 162 -5.58 22.87 0.34
CA CYS A 162 -6.19 21.86 1.23
C CYS A 162 -6.95 20.76 0.45
N ARG A 163 -6.36 20.25 -0.62
CA ARG A 163 -6.94 19.15 -1.40
C ARG A 163 -6.80 17.83 -0.67
N ARG A 164 -7.73 16.90 -0.91
CA ARG A 164 -7.63 15.51 -0.43
C ARG A 164 -6.21 14.96 -0.65
N ILE A 165 -5.65 14.36 0.40
CA ILE A 165 -4.29 13.81 0.35
C ILE A 165 -4.20 12.64 -0.65
N GLY A 166 -3.11 12.57 -1.38
CA GLY A 166 -2.82 11.46 -2.28
C GLY A 166 -1.84 10.46 -1.69
N ALA A 167 -1.84 9.24 -2.19
CA ALA A 167 -0.96 8.17 -1.71
C ALA A 167 0.53 8.53 -1.82
N GLN A 168 0.93 9.34 -2.82
CA GLN A 168 2.31 9.80 -2.94
C GLN A 168 2.67 10.81 -1.85
N THR A 169 1.74 11.70 -1.50
CA THR A 169 1.94 12.66 -0.40
C THR A 169 2.12 11.93 0.93
N VAL A 170 1.31 10.91 1.22
CA VAL A 170 1.49 10.07 2.42
C VAL A 170 2.87 9.41 2.43
N ARG A 171 3.33 8.85 1.30
CA ARG A 171 4.68 8.27 1.21
C ARG A 171 5.78 9.30 1.45
N ASN A 172 5.61 10.52 0.93
CA ASN A 172 6.57 11.60 1.13
C ASN A 172 6.59 12.08 2.59
N ILE A 173 5.44 12.11 3.27
CA ILE A 173 5.34 12.38 4.70
C ILE A 173 6.14 11.33 5.48
N LEU A 174 5.86 10.04 5.28
CA LEU A 174 6.58 8.96 5.96
C LEU A 174 8.08 8.97 5.67
N LYS A 175 8.48 9.37 4.46
CA LYS A 175 9.89 9.55 4.11
C LYS A 175 10.53 10.67 4.93
N ARG A 176 9.87 11.84 5.05
CA ARG A 176 10.36 12.96 5.84
C ARG A 176 10.45 12.64 7.34
N ILE A 177 9.45 11.91 7.88
CA ILE A 177 9.49 11.44 9.28
C ILE A 177 10.74 10.59 9.50
N LYS A 178 10.99 9.62 8.61
CA LYS A 178 12.19 8.77 8.67
C LYS A 178 13.49 9.58 8.61
N GLU A 179 13.55 10.61 7.78
CA GLU A 179 14.75 11.44 7.55
C GLU A 179 15.08 12.37 8.74
N ARG A 180 14.18 12.54 9.71
CA ARG A 180 14.41 13.35 10.91
C ARG A 180 15.13 12.60 12.03
N ASP A 181 15.19 11.28 11.95
CA ASP A 181 15.77 10.44 12.99
C ASP A 181 16.78 9.48 12.36
N GLU A 182 18.05 9.64 12.73
CA GLU A 182 19.16 8.83 12.19
C GLU A 182 19.02 7.35 12.55
N GLU A 183 18.40 7.02 13.69
CA GLU A 183 18.15 5.64 14.11
C GLU A 183 17.14 4.93 13.18
N LEU A 184 16.33 5.70 12.45
CA LEU A 184 15.43 5.19 11.43
C LEU A 184 16.10 5.00 10.05
N ALA A 185 17.36 5.33 9.87
CA ALA A 185 18.04 5.32 8.55
C ALA A 185 17.91 3.98 7.82
N ASP A 186 18.04 2.86 8.52
CA ASP A 186 17.90 1.52 7.94
C ASP A 186 16.49 0.92 8.10
N VAL A 187 15.59 1.62 8.78
CA VAL A 187 14.21 1.17 9.01
C VAL A 187 13.35 1.48 7.79
N LYS A 188 12.58 0.50 7.35
CA LYS A 188 11.66 0.70 6.22
C LYS A 188 10.32 1.23 6.70
N VAL A 189 10.12 2.55 6.61
CA VAL A 189 8.87 3.22 7.02
C VAL A 189 8.00 3.46 5.78
N THR A 190 7.00 2.61 5.55
CA THR A 190 6.05 2.72 4.43
C THR A 190 4.67 2.21 4.83
N PRO A 191 3.57 2.66 4.18
CA PRO A 191 2.21 2.20 4.53
C PRO A 191 2.07 0.68 4.50
N HIS A 192 2.77 0.00 3.58
CA HIS A 192 2.72 -1.45 3.48
C HIS A 192 3.45 -2.15 4.64
N VAL A 193 4.51 -1.54 5.18
CA VAL A 193 5.21 -2.06 6.37
C VAL A 193 4.33 -1.91 7.60
N PHE A 194 3.66 -0.78 7.80
CA PHE A 194 2.67 -0.61 8.87
C PHE A 194 1.60 -1.70 8.84
N ARG A 195 0.96 -1.91 7.69
CA ARG A 195 -0.07 -2.93 7.52
C ARG A 195 0.46 -4.34 7.78
N ARG A 196 1.67 -4.67 7.35
CA ARG A 196 2.31 -5.96 7.63
C ARG A 196 2.59 -6.12 9.11
N THR A 197 3.03 -5.06 9.78
CA THR A 197 3.26 -5.05 11.22
C THR A 197 1.99 -5.39 11.97
N VAL A 198 0.87 -4.74 11.64
CA VAL A 198 -0.45 -5.05 12.24
C VAL A 198 -0.80 -6.52 12.06
N GLY A 199 -0.70 -7.05 10.83
CA GLY A 199 -1.00 -8.46 10.57
C GLY A 199 -0.11 -9.42 11.35
N THR A 200 1.19 -9.13 11.44
CA THR A 200 2.14 -9.94 12.21
C THR A 200 1.84 -9.87 13.70
N ASP A 201 1.56 -8.68 14.23
CA ASP A 201 1.20 -8.50 15.64
C ASP A 201 -0.09 -9.25 16.01
N MET A 202 -1.09 -9.24 15.13
CA MET A 202 -2.31 -10.02 15.35
C MET A 202 -2.03 -11.52 15.42
N ILE A 203 -1.23 -12.05 14.49
CA ILE A 203 -0.84 -13.46 14.47
C ILE A 203 -0.04 -13.81 15.73
N ASN A 204 0.94 -12.99 16.10
CA ASN A 204 1.76 -13.21 17.30
C ASN A 204 0.94 -13.17 18.59
N LYS A 205 -0.18 -12.46 18.60
CA LYS A 205 -1.16 -12.44 19.71
C LYS A 205 -2.18 -13.58 19.64
N GLY A 206 -2.03 -14.52 18.70
CA GLY A 206 -2.88 -15.71 18.57
C GLY A 206 -4.14 -15.50 17.73
N ALA A 207 -4.27 -14.41 16.99
CA ALA A 207 -5.43 -14.23 16.12
C ALA A 207 -5.39 -15.24 14.95
N PRO A 208 -6.50 -15.95 14.66
CA PRO A 208 -6.62 -16.81 13.50
C PRO A 208 -6.37 -16.05 12.18
N ALA A 209 -5.78 -16.74 11.19
CA ALA A 209 -5.45 -16.12 9.90
C ALA A 209 -6.68 -15.57 9.16
N GLU A 210 -7.86 -16.18 9.37
CA GLU A 210 -9.15 -15.77 8.84
C GLU A 210 -9.53 -14.38 9.37
N ILE A 211 -9.41 -14.18 10.68
CA ILE A 211 -9.69 -12.88 11.34
C ILE A 211 -8.70 -11.81 10.85
N VAL A 212 -7.41 -12.16 10.72
CA VAL A 212 -6.41 -11.22 10.19
C VAL A 212 -6.75 -10.80 8.75
N LYS A 213 -7.21 -11.72 7.91
CA LYS A 213 -7.68 -11.41 6.55
C LYS A 213 -8.90 -10.51 6.55
N GLU A 214 -9.87 -10.77 7.42
CA GLU A 214 -11.09 -9.96 7.55
C GLU A 214 -10.77 -8.53 7.98
N VAL A 215 -9.97 -8.36 9.03
CA VAL A 215 -9.58 -7.03 9.55
C VAL A 215 -8.77 -6.25 8.52
N LEU A 216 -7.84 -6.90 7.84
CA LEU A 216 -7.01 -6.24 6.86
C LEU A 216 -7.71 -6.06 5.50
N GLY A 217 -8.61 -6.90 5.11
CA GLY A 217 -9.35 -6.85 3.84
C GLY A 217 -8.58 -7.40 2.65
#